data_20d3120bbcf11f4d68bdcce5463b28f9
#
_entry.id   20d3120bbcf11f4d68bdcce5463b28f9
#
_cell.length_a   1.000
_cell.length_b   1.000
_cell.length_c   1.000
_cell.angle_alpha   90.00
_cell.angle_beta   90.00
_cell.angle_gamma   90.00
#
_symmetry.space_group_name_H-M   'P 1'
#
loop_
_entity.id
_entity.type
_entity.pdbx_description
1 polymer ?
#
loop_
_entity_poly.entity_id
_entity_poly.type
_entity_poly.pdbx_seq_one_letter_code
_entity_poly.pdbx_strand_id
1 'polypeptide(L)'
;MKDLRIGDVVEAGEGRFSRVYSFGHFNADVQSTFLQLYTNKSLSNPIEISSDHMLFVGKEAVPAGSVKVGDMLRRGNGEPAEIVEIKSVIRAGAYAPFTDSGAIVVNGIVASNYVSFESHGGDMIVGGLKVASYQWVAHLAQAPHRVYCTLAASKCEKEAYNDCGISLWVEAPLRAARWWHTQNTAVRGMIIAPVLVFLLCMYAAELLLKYPWMMAFIIAIAFHRKIATTKTC
;
A
#
# COMPACT_ATOMS: atom_id res chain seq x y z
N MET A 1 17.27 2.03 -0.26
CA MET A 1 16.11 2.42 -1.09
C MET A 1 16.52 3.01 -2.43
N LYS A 2 17.50 3.94 -2.48
CA LYS A 2 17.97 4.61 -3.73
C LYS A 2 18.43 3.65 -4.84
N ASP A 3 18.90 2.47 -4.48
CA ASP A 3 19.45 1.47 -5.42
C ASP A 3 18.39 0.45 -5.89
N LEU A 4 17.18 0.50 -5.34
CA LEU A 4 16.06 -0.35 -5.78
C LEU A 4 15.59 0.07 -7.17
N ARG A 5 15.19 -0.94 -7.94
CA ARG A 5 14.65 -0.78 -9.31
C ARG A 5 13.30 -1.49 -9.45
N ILE A 6 12.54 -1.05 -10.42
CA ILE A 6 11.33 -1.78 -10.85
C ILE A 6 11.75 -3.17 -11.32
N GLY A 7 11.05 -4.19 -10.83
CA GLY A 7 11.37 -5.60 -11.08
C GLY A 7 12.14 -6.28 -9.96
N ASP A 8 12.78 -5.54 -9.06
CA ASP A 8 13.44 -6.13 -7.89
C ASP A 8 12.46 -6.86 -6.99
N VAL A 9 12.93 -7.95 -6.39
CA VAL A 9 12.15 -8.75 -5.45
C VAL A 9 12.70 -8.49 -4.05
N VAL A 10 11.83 -7.97 -3.18
CA VAL A 10 12.17 -7.54 -1.82
C VAL A 10 11.38 -8.32 -0.79
N GLU A 11 11.89 -8.42 0.42
CA GLU A 11 11.18 -9.03 1.54
C GLU A 11 9.96 -8.15 1.92
N ALA A 12 8.82 -8.81 2.11
CA ALA A 12 7.55 -8.18 2.48
C ALA A 12 7.04 -8.59 3.88
N GLY A 13 7.83 -9.39 4.59
CA GLY A 13 7.57 -9.91 5.93
C GLY A 13 7.11 -11.37 5.96
N GLU A 14 7.42 -12.04 7.07
CA GLU A 14 7.06 -13.44 7.34
C GLU A 14 7.57 -14.41 6.26
N GLY A 15 8.81 -14.18 5.78
CA GLY A 15 9.43 -14.99 4.73
C GLY A 15 8.82 -14.82 3.34
N ARG A 16 7.89 -13.90 3.17
CA ARG A 16 7.29 -13.59 1.88
C ARG A 16 8.10 -12.54 1.14
N PHE A 17 8.16 -12.69 -0.17
CA PHE A 17 8.82 -11.75 -1.07
C PHE A 17 7.79 -11.11 -2.01
N SER A 18 8.10 -9.90 -2.46
CA SER A 18 7.20 -9.14 -3.32
C SER A 18 8.00 -8.32 -4.32
N ARG A 19 7.51 -8.25 -5.56
CA ARG A 19 8.13 -7.50 -6.63
C ARG A 19 7.85 -6.01 -6.46
N VAL A 20 8.87 -5.17 -6.65
CA VAL A 20 8.72 -3.73 -6.83
C VAL A 20 8.16 -3.47 -8.23
N TYR A 21 6.95 -2.92 -8.32
CA TYR A 21 6.32 -2.66 -9.62
C TYR A 21 6.38 -1.19 -10.05
N SER A 22 6.55 -0.26 -9.10
CA SER A 22 6.66 1.17 -9.34
C SER A 22 7.22 1.90 -8.10
N PHE A 23 7.32 3.22 -8.17
CA PHE A 23 7.64 4.09 -7.04
C PHE A 23 6.53 5.14 -6.87
N GLY A 24 6.06 5.33 -5.66
CA GLY A 24 5.12 6.40 -5.31
C GLY A 24 5.82 7.76 -5.20
N HIS A 25 7.09 7.74 -4.76
CA HIS A 25 7.98 8.90 -4.70
C HIS A 25 9.38 8.47 -5.15
N PHE A 26 9.96 9.22 -6.06
CA PHE A 26 11.32 9.00 -6.57
C PHE A 26 11.98 10.35 -6.87
N ASN A 27 12.78 10.85 -5.93
CA ASN A 27 13.55 12.08 -6.10
C ASN A 27 14.82 12.01 -5.26
N ALA A 28 15.99 12.15 -5.90
CA ALA A 28 17.29 12.05 -5.25
C ALA A 28 17.70 13.35 -4.51
N ASP A 29 17.16 14.49 -4.94
CA ASP A 29 17.66 15.81 -4.55
C ASP A 29 16.80 16.50 -3.49
N VAL A 30 15.58 16.01 -3.28
CA VAL A 30 14.66 16.60 -2.30
C VAL A 30 15.20 16.43 -0.87
N GLN A 31 15.21 17.50 -0.10
CA GLN A 31 15.50 17.45 1.34
C GLN A 31 14.20 17.14 2.08
N SER A 32 14.19 16.07 2.85
CA SER A 32 13.01 15.63 3.59
C SER A 32 13.37 15.29 5.04
N THR A 33 12.42 15.56 5.94
CA THR A 33 12.52 15.15 7.34
C THR A 33 12.03 13.74 7.52
N PHE A 34 12.83 12.89 8.15
CA PHE A 34 12.52 11.53 8.48
C PHE A 34 12.56 11.32 10.00
N LEU A 35 11.78 10.38 10.48
CA LEU A 35 11.90 9.82 11.82
C LEU A 35 12.87 8.64 11.77
N GLN A 36 13.81 8.61 12.69
CA GLN A 36 14.66 7.45 12.99
C GLN A 36 14.04 6.72 14.19
N LEU A 37 13.52 5.52 13.96
CA LEU A 37 12.95 4.70 15.02
C LEU A 37 13.96 3.61 15.38
N TYR A 38 14.53 3.73 16.55
CA TYR A 38 15.44 2.75 17.13
C TYR A 38 14.65 1.71 17.89
N THR A 39 14.97 0.44 17.68
CA THR A 39 14.28 -0.66 18.38
C THR A 39 15.25 -1.44 19.26
N ASN A 40 14.74 -2.12 20.28
CA ASN A 40 15.51 -3.00 21.16
C ASN A 40 16.18 -4.17 20.41
N LYS A 41 15.85 -4.39 19.15
CA LYS A 41 16.46 -5.40 18.27
C LYS A 41 17.43 -4.82 17.26
N SER A 42 17.48 -3.49 17.08
CA SER A 42 18.37 -2.80 16.15
C SER A 42 18.68 -1.37 16.61
N LEU A 43 19.65 -1.26 17.50
CA LEU A 43 20.10 0.06 18.03
C LEU A 43 21.06 0.78 17.07
N SER A 44 21.78 0.06 16.22
CA SER A 44 22.77 0.64 15.30
C SER A 44 22.19 0.96 13.91
N ASN A 45 21.02 0.41 13.57
CA ASN A 45 20.44 0.54 12.24
C ASN A 45 18.93 0.82 12.34
N PRO A 46 18.54 2.06 12.69
CA PRO A 46 17.13 2.44 12.83
C PRO A 46 16.43 2.39 11.48
N ILE A 47 15.09 2.25 11.50
CA ILE A 47 14.30 2.56 10.32
C ILE A 47 14.18 4.08 10.18
N GLU A 48 14.48 4.61 8.98
CA GLU A 48 14.24 6.01 8.62
C GLU A 48 12.98 6.08 7.74
N ILE A 49 11.99 6.84 8.19
CA ILE A 49 10.66 6.88 7.57
C ILE A 49 10.02 8.26 7.71
N SER A 50 9.26 8.72 6.71
CA SER A 50 8.50 9.97 6.84
C SER A 50 7.34 9.81 7.82
N SER A 51 6.93 10.90 8.45
CA SER A 51 5.93 10.89 9.54
C SER A 51 4.56 10.36 9.12
N ASP A 52 4.19 10.57 7.88
CA ASP A 52 2.91 10.15 7.29
C ASP A 52 2.92 8.73 6.70
N HIS A 53 4.10 8.13 6.52
CA HIS A 53 4.22 6.73 6.08
C HIS A 53 3.73 5.78 7.17
N MET A 54 3.02 4.72 6.77
CA MET A 54 2.46 3.78 7.74
C MET A 54 3.45 2.67 8.13
N LEU A 55 3.44 2.34 9.41
CA LEU A 55 4.10 1.20 10.04
C LEU A 55 3.06 0.28 10.68
N PHE A 56 3.48 -0.94 11.01
CA PHE A 56 2.60 -1.88 11.70
C PHE A 56 2.97 -1.98 13.18
N VAL A 57 2.07 -1.50 14.03
CA VAL A 57 2.09 -1.69 15.49
C VAL A 57 1.12 -2.84 15.80
N GLY A 58 1.66 -3.99 16.17
CA GLY A 58 0.86 -5.21 16.24
C GLY A 58 0.23 -5.56 14.88
N LYS A 59 -1.10 -5.52 14.80
CA LYS A 59 -1.86 -5.79 13.56
C LYS A 59 -2.35 -4.52 12.85
N GLU A 60 -2.17 -3.36 13.45
CA GLU A 60 -2.70 -2.10 12.93
C GLU A 60 -1.63 -1.33 12.16
N ALA A 61 -2.02 -0.77 11.01
CA ALA A 61 -1.19 0.15 10.26
C ALA A 61 -1.43 1.57 10.78
N VAL A 62 -0.38 2.21 11.31
CA VAL A 62 -0.44 3.55 11.89
C VAL A 62 0.61 4.46 11.26
N PRO A 63 0.38 5.79 11.16
CA PRO A 63 1.40 6.71 10.70
C PRO A 63 2.63 6.68 11.61
N ALA A 64 3.82 6.73 11.04
CA ALA A 64 5.07 6.74 11.81
C ALA A 64 5.16 7.93 12.78
N GLY A 65 4.52 9.07 12.45
CA GLY A 65 4.44 10.22 13.33
C GLY A 65 3.56 10.04 14.58
N SER A 66 2.74 9.00 14.63
CA SER A 66 1.88 8.70 15.78
C SER A 66 2.47 7.68 16.76
N VAL A 67 3.55 6.97 16.37
CA VAL A 67 4.17 5.96 17.22
C VAL A 67 4.92 6.59 18.39
N LYS A 68 5.08 5.83 19.47
CA LYS A 68 5.71 6.26 20.72
C LYS A 68 6.76 5.24 21.15
N VAL A 69 7.68 5.68 21.99
CA VAL A 69 8.58 4.77 22.73
C VAL A 69 7.73 3.80 23.55
N GLY A 70 8.05 2.51 23.46
CA GLY A 70 7.28 1.40 24.03
C GLY A 70 6.34 0.69 23.05
N ASP A 71 6.04 1.29 21.89
CA ASP A 71 5.22 0.63 20.86
C ASP A 71 5.97 -0.56 20.23
N MET A 72 5.22 -1.62 19.90
CA MET A 72 5.75 -2.85 19.35
C MET A 72 5.59 -2.87 17.81
N LEU A 73 6.68 -2.60 17.09
CA LEU A 73 6.72 -2.69 15.64
C LEU A 73 6.80 -4.15 15.16
N ARG A 74 6.17 -4.46 14.04
CA ARG A 74 6.25 -5.77 13.39
C ARG A 74 7.55 -5.90 12.62
N ARG A 75 8.34 -6.93 12.92
CA ARG A 75 9.55 -7.29 12.18
C ARG A 75 9.25 -8.17 10.99
N GLY A 76 10.21 -8.23 10.06
CA GLY A 76 10.15 -9.10 8.88
C GLY A 76 9.95 -10.58 9.21
N ASN A 77 10.48 -11.05 10.33
CA ASN A 77 10.32 -12.45 10.81
C ASN A 77 9.01 -12.69 11.61
N GLY A 78 8.12 -11.68 11.72
CA GLY A 78 6.86 -11.75 12.46
C GLY A 78 6.97 -11.42 13.95
N GLU A 79 8.19 -11.39 14.53
CA GLU A 79 8.37 -11.03 15.94
C GLU A 79 8.18 -9.53 16.17
N PRO A 80 7.76 -9.11 17.37
CA PRO A 80 7.70 -7.69 17.74
C PRO A 80 9.09 -7.13 18.05
N ALA A 81 9.27 -5.82 17.81
CA ALA A 81 10.42 -5.05 18.25
C ALA A 81 9.93 -3.76 18.91
N GLU A 82 10.31 -3.54 20.16
CA GLU A 82 9.94 -2.36 20.93
C GLU A 82 10.73 -1.13 20.45
N ILE A 83 10.03 -0.01 20.23
CA ILE A 83 10.66 1.28 19.99
C ILE A 83 11.28 1.78 21.30
N VAL A 84 12.59 2.02 21.29
CA VAL A 84 13.32 2.51 22.48
C VAL A 84 13.73 3.97 22.35
N GLU A 85 13.82 4.49 21.14
CA GLU A 85 14.18 5.90 20.90
C GLU A 85 13.62 6.36 19.55
N ILE A 86 13.21 7.62 19.48
CA ILE A 86 12.75 8.31 18.27
C ILE A 86 13.54 9.60 18.09
N LYS A 87 14.15 9.78 16.92
CA LYS A 87 14.86 10.99 16.52
C LYS A 87 14.33 11.54 15.21
N SER A 88 14.50 12.83 14.98
CA SER A 88 14.24 13.45 13.69
C SER A 88 15.56 13.72 12.97
N VAL A 89 15.59 13.48 11.67
CA VAL A 89 16.78 13.69 10.82
C VAL A 89 16.35 14.24 9.46
N ILE A 90 17.19 15.11 8.89
CA ILE A 90 17.03 15.57 7.52
C ILE A 90 17.94 14.74 6.61
N ARG A 91 17.37 14.24 5.51
CA ARG A 91 18.10 13.48 4.49
C ARG A 91 17.81 14.01 3.10
N ALA A 92 18.78 13.86 2.24
CA ALA A 92 18.58 14.04 0.80
C ALA A 92 18.02 12.75 0.19
N GLY A 93 17.05 12.92 -0.69
CA GLY A 93 16.39 11.84 -1.40
C GLY A 93 15.14 11.31 -0.69
N ALA A 94 14.09 11.10 -1.48
CA ALA A 94 12.86 10.45 -1.06
C ALA A 94 12.51 9.32 -2.03
N TYR A 95 12.40 8.10 -1.50
CA TYR A 95 12.16 6.89 -2.29
C TYR A 95 11.07 6.04 -1.60
N ALA A 96 9.93 5.89 -2.26
CA ALA A 96 8.80 5.11 -1.78
C ALA A 96 8.45 4.01 -2.79
N PRO A 97 9.10 2.84 -2.75
CA PRO A 97 8.78 1.76 -3.67
C PRO A 97 7.38 1.19 -3.39
N PHE A 98 6.67 0.87 -4.45
CA PHE A 98 5.43 0.11 -4.41
C PHE A 98 5.70 -1.35 -4.74
N THR A 99 5.24 -2.25 -3.87
CA THR A 99 5.33 -3.69 -4.07
C THR A 99 3.95 -4.30 -4.31
N ASP A 100 3.92 -5.44 -4.97
CA ASP A 100 2.67 -6.17 -5.25
C ASP A 100 1.88 -6.54 -3.98
N SER A 101 2.54 -6.65 -2.83
CA SER A 101 1.92 -6.95 -1.53
C SER A 101 1.49 -5.71 -0.74
N GLY A 102 1.95 -4.53 -1.12
CA GLY A 102 1.73 -3.28 -0.38
C GLY A 102 2.55 -3.12 0.90
N ALA A 103 3.59 -3.95 1.09
CA ALA A 103 4.48 -3.90 2.23
C ALA A 103 5.93 -4.22 1.83
N ILE A 104 6.89 -3.73 2.61
CA ILE A 104 8.33 -3.95 2.43
C ILE A 104 9.02 -4.05 3.79
N VAL A 105 10.08 -4.86 3.89
CA VAL A 105 10.93 -4.88 5.07
C VAL A 105 12.10 -3.92 4.90
N VAL A 106 12.23 -2.98 5.82
CA VAL A 106 13.33 -1.99 5.85
C VAL A 106 14.03 -2.08 7.20
N ASN A 107 15.33 -2.38 7.19
CA ASN A 107 16.14 -2.55 8.40
C ASN A 107 15.50 -3.53 9.40
N GLY A 108 14.88 -4.60 8.88
CA GLY A 108 14.22 -5.64 9.67
C GLY A 108 12.80 -5.32 10.14
N ILE A 109 12.27 -4.12 9.87
CA ILE A 109 10.91 -3.69 10.24
C ILE A 109 10.01 -3.71 9.01
N VAL A 110 8.77 -4.21 9.16
CA VAL A 110 7.76 -4.18 8.10
C VAL A 110 7.16 -2.78 8.02
N ALA A 111 7.33 -2.13 6.87
CA ALA A 111 6.69 -0.86 6.54
C ALA A 111 5.60 -1.08 5.47
N SER A 112 4.56 -0.26 5.52
CA SER A 112 3.60 -0.14 4.44
C SER A 112 4.24 0.57 3.23
N ASN A 113 3.74 0.34 2.03
CA ASN A 113 4.08 1.16 0.86
C ASN A 113 3.23 2.44 0.79
N TYR A 114 2.33 2.66 1.73
CA TYR A 114 1.33 3.72 1.67
C TYR A 114 1.52 4.74 2.78
N VAL A 115 1.06 5.96 2.50
CA VAL A 115 1.01 7.07 3.45
C VAL A 115 -0.41 7.22 4.00
N SER A 116 -0.53 7.73 5.22
CA SER A 116 -1.82 8.08 5.81
C SER A 116 -2.36 9.37 5.20
N PHE A 117 -3.68 9.48 5.05
CA PHE A 117 -4.35 10.70 4.64
C PHE A 117 -4.71 11.63 5.79
N GLU A 118 -4.85 11.04 6.98
CA GLU A 118 -5.21 11.74 8.20
C GLU A 118 -4.13 11.46 9.24
N SER A 119 -3.89 12.41 10.12
CA SER A 119 -2.96 12.28 11.26
C SER A 119 -3.37 11.18 12.25
N HIS A 120 -4.55 10.59 12.06
CA HIS A 120 -5.07 9.49 12.85
C HIS A 120 -5.07 8.22 11.98
N GLY A 121 -4.20 7.29 12.31
CA GLY A 121 -4.07 6.04 11.59
C GLY A 121 -5.20 5.07 11.89
N GLY A 122 -5.20 3.99 11.17
CA GLY A 122 -5.79 2.73 11.53
C GLY A 122 -6.96 2.32 10.66
N ASP A 123 -8.14 2.86 10.86
CA ASP A 123 -9.34 2.26 10.32
C ASP A 123 -10.28 3.27 9.65
N MET A 124 -10.87 2.86 8.54
CA MET A 124 -11.99 3.58 7.96
C MET A 124 -13.24 3.31 8.80
N ILE A 125 -13.71 4.37 9.48
CA ILE A 125 -14.91 4.32 10.33
C ILE A 125 -16.05 5.04 9.62
N VAL A 126 -17.20 4.37 9.46
CA VAL A 126 -18.43 4.94 8.91
C VAL A 126 -19.56 4.69 9.93
N GLY A 127 -20.16 5.77 10.41
CA GLY A 127 -21.24 5.70 11.41
C GLY A 127 -20.83 4.99 12.72
N GLY A 128 -19.56 5.10 13.13
CA GLY A 128 -19.02 4.44 14.33
C GLY A 128 -18.62 2.97 14.15
N LEU A 129 -18.80 2.41 12.95
CA LEU A 129 -18.41 1.03 12.63
C LEU A 129 -17.10 1.02 11.83
N LYS A 130 -16.16 0.14 12.21
CA LYS A 130 -14.96 -0.16 11.46
C LYS A 130 -15.35 -0.92 10.18
N VAL A 131 -15.18 -0.28 9.02
CA VAL A 131 -15.54 -0.86 7.72
C VAL A 131 -14.34 -1.57 7.08
N ALA A 132 -13.14 -0.99 7.17
CA ALA A 132 -11.92 -1.56 6.61
C ALA A 132 -10.69 -0.95 7.27
N SER A 133 -9.55 -1.65 7.20
CA SER A 133 -8.27 -1.05 7.55
C SER A 133 -7.83 -0.07 6.46
N TYR A 134 -7.17 1.00 6.86
CA TYR A 134 -6.62 1.98 5.93
C TYR A 134 -5.61 1.35 4.96
N GLN A 135 -4.78 0.44 5.46
CA GLN A 135 -3.84 -0.34 4.64
C GLN A 135 -4.55 -1.07 3.50
N TRP A 136 -5.70 -1.72 3.80
CA TRP A 136 -6.46 -2.44 2.79
C TRP A 136 -7.09 -1.49 1.75
N VAL A 137 -7.64 -0.37 2.20
CA VAL A 137 -8.23 0.65 1.31
C VAL A 137 -7.17 1.25 0.38
N ALA A 138 -6.00 1.61 0.92
CA ALA A 138 -4.89 2.13 0.13
C ALA A 138 -4.39 1.08 -0.88
N HIS A 139 -4.28 -0.19 -0.46
CA HIS A 139 -3.92 -1.28 -1.34
C HIS A 139 -4.95 -1.47 -2.46
N LEU A 140 -6.23 -1.44 -2.14
CA LEU A 140 -7.32 -1.51 -3.10
C LEU A 140 -7.29 -0.32 -4.08
N ALA A 141 -7.06 0.90 -3.60
CA ALA A 141 -6.95 2.11 -4.43
C ALA A 141 -5.80 2.03 -5.44
N GLN A 142 -4.75 1.27 -5.16
CA GLN A 142 -3.62 1.04 -6.05
C GLN A 142 -3.82 -0.16 -7.02
N ALA A 143 -4.95 -0.88 -6.95
CA ALA A 143 -5.21 -2.01 -7.87
C ALA A 143 -5.20 -1.59 -9.36
N PRO A 144 -5.80 -0.45 -9.79
CA PRO A 144 -5.70 0.01 -11.17
C PRO A 144 -4.26 0.19 -11.65
N HIS A 145 -3.39 0.74 -10.81
CA HIS A 145 -1.97 0.93 -11.10
C HIS A 145 -1.25 -0.42 -11.24
N ARG A 146 -1.47 -1.37 -10.33
CA ARG A 146 -0.87 -2.71 -10.42
C ARG A 146 -1.33 -3.47 -11.66
N VAL A 147 -2.62 -3.38 -12.03
CA VAL A 147 -3.15 -3.94 -13.29
C VAL A 147 -2.45 -3.29 -14.49
N TYR A 148 -2.35 -1.97 -14.52
CA TYR A 148 -1.66 -1.24 -15.58
C TYR A 148 -0.20 -1.69 -15.72
N CYS A 149 0.56 -1.76 -14.62
CA CYS A 149 1.96 -2.19 -14.63
C CYS A 149 2.12 -3.68 -15.00
N THR A 150 1.12 -4.51 -14.74
CA THR A 150 1.12 -5.91 -15.17
C THR A 150 0.93 -6.03 -16.70
N LEU A 151 0.02 -5.24 -17.27
CA LEU A 151 -0.32 -5.30 -18.70
C LEU A 151 0.64 -4.50 -19.58
N ALA A 152 1.27 -3.47 -19.04
CA ALA A 152 2.09 -2.51 -19.77
C ALA A 152 3.41 -2.20 -19.05
N ALA A 153 4.17 -3.22 -18.67
CA ALA A 153 5.38 -3.11 -17.84
C ALA A 153 6.38 -2.07 -18.37
N SER A 154 6.66 -2.05 -19.68
CA SER A 154 7.60 -1.09 -20.29
C SER A 154 7.13 0.38 -20.21
N LYS A 155 5.83 0.63 -20.08
CA LYS A 155 5.28 1.97 -19.85
C LYS A 155 5.33 2.34 -18.38
N CYS A 156 5.12 1.37 -17.50
CA CYS A 156 5.23 1.55 -16.07
C CYS A 156 6.66 1.91 -15.65
N GLU A 157 7.68 1.30 -16.26
CA GLU A 157 9.10 1.65 -16.04
C GLU A 157 9.46 3.10 -16.42
N LYS A 158 8.69 3.70 -17.34
CA LYS A 158 8.86 5.08 -17.81
C LYS A 158 7.85 6.04 -17.22
N GLU A 159 7.33 5.73 -16.05
CA GLU A 159 6.32 6.52 -15.39
C GLU A 159 6.81 7.94 -15.10
N ALA A 160 5.94 8.92 -15.32
CA ALA A 160 6.24 10.31 -15.06
C ALA A 160 6.01 10.68 -13.59
N TYR A 161 6.93 11.44 -13.04
CA TYR A 161 6.84 12.05 -11.73
C TYR A 161 6.68 13.56 -11.87
N ASN A 162 6.00 14.19 -10.93
CA ASN A 162 5.94 15.66 -10.86
C ASN A 162 7.28 16.23 -10.39
N ASP A 163 7.41 17.56 -10.35
CA ASP A 163 8.63 18.26 -9.96
C ASP A 163 9.13 17.89 -8.55
N CYS A 164 8.24 17.44 -7.67
CA CYS A 164 8.58 16.92 -6.35
C CYS A 164 9.00 15.44 -6.36
N GLY A 165 8.88 14.74 -7.49
CA GLY A 165 9.17 13.32 -7.61
C GLY A 165 8.02 12.40 -7.20
N ILE A 166 6.78 12.91 -7.12
CA ILE A 166 5.60 12.12 -6.77
C ILE A 166 4.95 11.59 -8.05
N SER A 167 4.67 10.29 -8.08
CA SER A 167 3.95 9.64 -9.17
C SER A 167 2.52 10.16 -9.31
N LEU A 168 2.04 10.29 -10.54
CA LEU A 168 0.65 10.65 -10.83
C LEU A 168 -0.35 9.65 -10.26
N TRP A 169 0.03 8.38 -10.10
CA TRP A 169 -0.76 7.34 -9.47
C TRP A 169 -0.93 7.50 -7.96
N VAL A 170 -0.12 8.37 -7.35
CA VAL A 170 -0.27 8.81 -5.95
C VAL A 170 -1.00 10.15 -5.91
N GLU A 171 -0.57 11.11 -6.71
CA GLU A 171 -1.09 12.48 -6.68
C GLU A 171 -2.57 12.54 -7.04
N ALA A 172 -3.02 11.83 -8.08
CA ALA A 172 -4.40 11.88 -8.54
C ALA A 172 -5.39 11.30 -7.50
N PRO A 173 -5.18 10.10 -6.92
CA PRO A 173 -6.03 9.59 -5.83
C PRO A 173 -6.02 10.47 -4.59
N LEU A 174 -4.85 11.03 -4.20
CA LEU A 174 -4.75 11.95 -3.07
C LEU A 174 -5.57 13.22 -3.29
N ARG A 175 -5.48 13.81 -4.49
CA ARG A 175 -6.24 15.00 -4.87
C ARG A 175 -7.74 14.71 -4.88
N ALA A 176 -8.15 13.56 -5.43
CA ALA A 176 -9.53 13.12 -5.44
C ALA A 176 -10.07 12.88 -4.01
N ALA A 177 -9.29 12.25 -3.13
CA ALA A 177 -9.68 12.03 -1.75
C ALA A 177 -9.83 13.34 -0.97
N ARG A 178 -8.88 14.28 -1.10
CA ARG A 178 -9.00 15.62 -0.49
C ARG A 178 -10.26 16.33 -0.94
N TRP A 179 -10.54 16.35 -2.25
CA TRP A 179 -11.76 16.93 -2.80
C TRP A 179 -13.01 16.23 -2.24
N TRP A 180 -13.04 14.89 -2.18
CA TRP A 180 -14.17 14.14 -1.62
C TRP A 180 -14.44 14.50 -0.16
N HIS A 181 -13.41 14.72 0.66
CA HIS A 181 -13.55 15.15 2.06
C HIS A 181 -14.22 16.53 2.21
N THR A 182 -14.11 17.42 1.22
CA THR A 182 -14.77 18.72 1.24
C THR A 182 -16.27 18.65 0.88
N GLN A 183 -16.75 17.51 0.37
CA GLN A 183 -18.13 17.35 -0.04
C GLN A 183 -19.06 17.06 1.13
N ASN A 184 -20.36 17.38 0.96
CA ASN A 184 -21.39 17.02 1.94
C ASN A 184 -21.65 15.49 1.96
N THR A 185 -22.30 14.99 3.02
CA THR A 185 -22.53 13.57 3.25
C THR A 185 -23.30 12.88 2.12
N ALA A 186 -24.27 13.56 1.50
CA ALA A 186 -25.04 12.97 0.41
C ALA A 186 -24.18 12.74 -0.84
N VAL A 187 -23.36 13.73 -1.24
CA VAL A 187 -22.42 13.61 -2.36
C VAL A 187 -21.35 12.55 -2.06
N ARG A 188 -20.84 12.52 -0.83
CA ARG A 188 -19.89 11.45 -0.41
C ARG A 188 -20.48 10.05 -0.60
N GLY A 189 -21.73 9.85 -0.16
CA GLY A 189 -22.43 8.56 -0.29
C GLY A 189 -22.69 8.16 -1.74
N MET A 190 -23.06 9.11 -2.60
CA MET A 190 -23.29 8.83 -4.03
C MET A 190 -22.01 8.43 -4.78
N ILE A 191 -20.87 8.98 -4.40
CA ILE A 191 -19.60 8.75 -5.11
C ILE A 191 -18.93 7.48 -4.61
N ILE A 192 -19.00 7.18 -3.31
CA ILE A 192 -18.21 6.08 -2.72
C ILE A 192 -18.61 4.72 -3.29
N ALA A 193 -19.89 4.47 -3.53
CA ALA A 193 -20.37 3.18 -4.00
C ALA A 193 -19.82 2.82 -5.40
N PRO A 194 -19.97 3.66 -6.45
CA PRO A 194 -19.41 3.34 -7.76
C PRO A 194 -17.89 3.29 -7.77
N VAL A 195 -17.20 4.11 -6.95
CA VAL A 195 -15.74 4.04 -6.82
C VAL A 195 -15.31 2.72 -6.21
N LEU A 196 -15.96 2.27 -5.13
CA LEU A 196 -15.65 0.97 -4.52
C LEU A 196 -15.91 -0.19 -5.49
N VAL A 197 -17.01 -0.18 -6.22
CA VAL A 197 -17.30 -1.20 -7.24
C VAL A 197 -16.20 -1.22 -8.29
N PHE A 198 -15.80 -0.06 -8.82
CA PHE A 198 -14.71 0.03 -9.80
C PHE A 198 -13.39 -0.54 -9.23
N LEU A 199 -13.00 -0.14 -8.03
CA LEU A 199 -11.76 -0.61 -7.39
C LEU A 199 -11.81 -2.12 -7.11
N LEU A 200 -12.94 -2.66 -6.69
CA LEU A 200 -13.12 -4.10 -6.48
C LEU A 200 -13.05 -4.88 -7.80
N CYS A 201 -13.63 -4.34 -8.89
CA CYS A 201 -13.48 -4.94 -10.22
C CYS A 201 -12.02 -4.95 -10.69
N MET A 202 -11.29 -3.84 -10.46
CA MET A 202 -9.87 -3.78 -10.79
C MET A 202 -9.02 -4.73 -9.96
N TYR A 203 -9.34 -4.88 -8.68
CA TYR A 203 -8.67 -5.85 -7.81
C TYR A 203 -8.98 -7.31 -8.22
N ALA A 204 -10.22 -7.59 -8.60
CA ALA A 204 -10.59 -8.90 -9.15
C ALA A 204 -9.83 -9.20 -10.46
N ALA A 205 -9.72 -8.21 -11.35
CA ALA A 205 -8.93 -8.33 -12.58
C ALA A 205 -7.44 -8.61 -12.27
N GLU A 206 -6.87 -7.93 -11.28
CA GLU A 206 -5.50 -8.19 -10.82
C GLU A 206 -5.33 -9.65 -10.36
N LEU A 207 -6.27 -10.16 -9.55
CA LEU A 207 -6.22 -11.55 -9.08
C LEU A 207 -6.31 -12.55 -10.24
N LEU A 208 -7.16 -12.29 -11.22
CA LEU A 208 -7.28 -13.14 -12.40
C LEU A 208 -6.00 -13.14 -13.27
N LEU A 209 -5.33 -12.00 -13.37
CA LEU A 209 -4.04 -11.90 -14.06
C LEU A 209 -2.93 -12.64 -13.32
N LYS A 210 -2.91 -12.56 -11.99
CA LYS A 210 -1.91 -13.25 -11.15
C LYS A 210 -2.15 -14.76 -11.05
N TYR A 211 -3.42 -15.18 -11.10
CA TYR A 211 -3.84 -16.57 -10.89
C TYR A 211 -4.72 -17.05 -12.06
N PRO A 212 -4.18 -17.26 -13.26
CA PRO A 212 -4.96 -17.62 -14.46
C PRO A 212 -5.74 -18.95 -14.31
N TRP A 213 -5.32 -19.85 -13.41
CA TRP A 213 -6.07 -21.06 -13.07
C TRP A 213 -7.45 -20.77 -12.46
N MET A 214 -7.64 -19.62 -11.80
CA MET A 214 -8.95 -19.19 -11.29
C MET A 214 -9.95 -18.96 -12.44
N MET A 215 -9.48 -18.39 -13.56
CA MET A 215 -10.32 -18.25 -14.76
C MET A 215 -10.76 -19.61 -15.30
N ALA A 216 -9.82 -20.56 -15.41
CA ALA A 216 -10.16 -21.92 -15.87
C ALA A 216 -11.19 -22.57 -14.96
N PHE A 217 -11.08 -22.40 -13.64
CA PHE A 217 -12.03 -22.92 -12.66
C PHE A 217 -13.41 -22.27 -12.78
N ILE A 218 -13.48 -20.94 -12.93
CA ILE A 218 -14.75 -20.21 -13.14
C ILE A 218 -15.45 -20.69 -14.41
N ILE A 219 -14.71 -20.84 -15.51
CA ILE A 219 -15.22 -21.33 -16.80
C ILE A 219 -15.75 -22.76 -16.64
N ALA A 220 -15.01 -23.64 -15.96
CA ALA A 220 -15.45 -25.02 -15.71
C ALA A 220 -16.75 -25.08 -14.91
N ILE A 221 -16.90 -24.26 -13.86
CA ILE A 221 -18.15 -24.16 -13.09
C ILE A 221 -19.31 -23.67 -13.96
N ALA A 222 -19.08 -22.62 -14.75
CA ALA A 222 -20.11 -22.05 -15.64
C ALA A 222 -20.56 -23.08 -16.68
N PHE A 223 -19.61 -23.84 -17.26
CA PHE A 223 -19.90 -24.90 -18.22
C PHE A 223 -20.68 -26.06 -17.57
N HIS A 224 -20.28 -26.48 -16.38
CA HIS A 224 -20.99 -27.55 -15.64
C HIS A 224 -22.43 -27.16 -15.29
N ARG A 225 -22.66 -25.90 -14.87
CA ARG A 225 -24.01 -25.38 -14.63
C ARG A 225 -24.89 -25.39 -15.88
N LYS A 226 -24.29 -24.98 -17.05
CA LYS A 226 -25.01 -24.96 -18.31
C LYS A 226 -25.45 -26.37 -18.75
N ILE A 227 -24.60 -27.37 -18.53
CA ILE A 227 -24.95 -28.77 -18.83
C ILE A 227 -26.05 -29.30 -17.89
N ALA A 228 -25.99 -28.91 -16.60
CA ALA A 228 -27.00 -29.33 -15.62
C ALA A 228 -28.40 -28.75 -15.94
N THR A 229 -28.46 -27.49 -16.39
CA THR A 229 -29.72 -26.82 -16.78
C THR A 229 -30.31 -27.34 -18.10
N THR A 230 -29.48 -27.87 -19.02
CA THR A 230 -29.97 -28.48 -20.28
C THR A 230 -30.44 -29.90 -20.12
N LYS A 231 -30.19 -30.55 -18.98
CA LYS A 231 -30.69 -31.93 -18.69
C LYS A 231 -32.04 -31.98 -17.94
N THR A 232 -32.63 -30.84 -17.63
CA THR A 232 -33.89 -30.70 -16.90
C THR A 232 -35.09 -30.32 -17.79
N CYS A 233 -35.01 -30.50 -19.11
CA CYS A 233 -36.13 -30.41 -20.06
C CYS A 233 -36.49 -31.82 -20.59
#